data_bcec6a91336473d87d05780f8bc253fb
#
_entry.id   bcec6a91336473d87d05780f8bc253fb
#
_cell.length_a   1.000
_cell.length_b   1.000
_cell.length_c   1.000
_cell.angle_alpha   90.00
_cell.angle_beta   90.00
_cell.angle_gamma   90.00
#
_symmetry.space_group_name_H-M   'P 1'
#
loop_
_entity.id
_entity.type
_entity.pdbx_description
1 polymer ?
#
loop_
_entity_poly.entity_id
_entity_poly.type
_entity_poly.pdbx_seq_one_letter_code
_entity_poly.pdbx_strand_id
1 'polypeptide(L)'
;FFKKGIFVMEKSIRKKFWIFALPTMAAFTIGFIVPFVYGIFLSFCKFSTVTDWKWVGFKNYTRIFVVNGSVDTTFIHSIWYTALFTVVSVLIINIVSFAIAMALTKGIRGTNLFRTVFFLPNLIGGIVLSYVWLMIFNSILQNYSKTIVSSEWSAFWGLIAVVCWQQI
;
A
#
# COMPACT_ATOMS: atom_id res chain seq x y z
N PHE A 1 13.95 33.46 -31.93
CA PHE A 1 14.93 32.35 -31.93
C PHE A 1 14.58 31.31 -30.87
N PHE A 2 14.20 31.68 -29.66
CA PHE A 2 13.91 30.80 -28.53
C PHE A 2 12.71 29.84 -28.78
N LYS A 3 11.60 30.32 -29.34
CA LYS A 3 10.40 29.53 -29.65
C LYS A 3 10.68 28.41 -30.69
N LYS A 4 11.54 28.64 -31.66
CA LYS A 4 11.85 27.65 -32.70
C LYS A 4 12.70 26.48 -32.16
N GLY A 5 13.59 26.75 -31.19
CA GLY A 5 14.41 25.73 -30.51
C GLY A 5 13.56 24.81 -29.63
N ILE A 6 12.58 25.35 -28.89
CA ILE A 6 11.66 24.59 -28.07
C ILE A 6 10.80 23.64 -28.91
N PHE A 7 10.29 24.10 -30.04
CA PHE A 7 9.43 23.32 -30.95
C PHE A 7 10.20 22.14 -31.60
N VAL A 8 11.46 22.36 -31.94
CA VAL A 8 12.35 21.31 -32.53
C VAL A 8 12.69 20.25 -31.48
N MET A 9 12.96 20.68 -30.23
CA MET A 9 13.24 19.79 -29.11
C MET A 9 12.02 18.93 -28.76
N GLU A 10 10.84 19.52 -28.69
CA GLU A 10 9.57 18.84 -28.44
C GLU A 10 9.27 17.76 -29.51
N LYS A 11 9.50 18.09 -30.79
CA LYS A 11 9.30 17.15 -31.89
C LYS A 11 10.32 15.99 -31.88
N SER A 12 11.55 16.23 -31.44
CA SER A 12 12.60 15.24 -31.29
C SER A 12 12.34 14.31 -30.09
N ILE A 13 11.89 14.85 -28.95
CA ILE A 13 11.51 14.08 -27.76
C ILE A 13 10.30 13.19 -28.06
N ARG A 14 9.32 13.71 -28.77
CA ARG A 14 8.12 12.95 -29.18
C ARG A 14 8.44 11.77 -30.09
N LYS A 15 9.43 11.90 -30.99
CA LYS A 15 9.87 10.78 -31.85
C LYS A 15 10.64 9.70 -31.08
N LYS A 16 11.39 10.08 -30.03
CA LYS A 16 12.19 9.16 -29.21
C LYS A 16 11.45 8.66 -27.98
N PHE A 17 10.26 9.19 -27.72
CA PHE A 17 9.43 8.83 -26.57
C PHE A 17 9.23 7.31 -26.45
N TRP A 18 8.88 6.66 -27.54
CA TRP A 18 8.63 5.22 -27.57
C TRP A 18 9.88 4.40 -27.22
N ILE A 19 11.07 4.85 -27.58
CA ILE A 19 12.33 4.16 -27.29
C ILE A 19 12.56 4.10 -25.78
N PHE A 20 12.23 5.18 -25.05
CA PHE A 20 12.41 5.26 -23.62
C PHE A 20 11.20 4.69 -22.85
N ALA A 21 10.00 4.87 -23.34
CA ALA A 21 8.79 4.39 -22.68
C ALA A 21 8.56 2.87 -22.88
N LEU A 22 8.94 2.32 -24.03
CA LEU A 22 8.66 0.93 -24.39
C LEU A 22 9.27 -0.10 -23.44
N PRO A 23 10.55 0.01 -23.00
CA PRO A 23 11.12 -0.92 -22.03
C PRO A 23 10.37 -0.91 -20.69
N THR A 24 10.04 0.29 -20.20
CA THR A 24 9.30 0.45 -18.94
C THR A 24 7.88 -0.08 -19.05
N MET A 25 7.18 0.21 -20.15
CA MET A 25 5.83 -0.32 -20.40
C MET A 25 5.84 -1.84 -20.56
N ALA A 26 6.85 -2.39 -21.25
CA ALA A 26 6.99 -3.83 -21.38
C ALA A 26 7.23 -4.51 -20.02
N ALA A 27 8.15 -3.97 -19.23
CA ALA A 27 8.42 -4.46 -17.87
C ALA A 27 7.17 -4.39 -16.98
N PHE A 28 6.43 -3.29 -17.02
CA PHE A 28 5.17 -3.12 -16.30
C PHE A 28 4.10 -4.09 -16.78
N THR A 29 3.97 -4.27 -18.09
CA THR A 29 2.99 -5.21 -18.67
C THR A 29 3.29 -6.65 -18.25
N ILE A 30 4.54 -7.09 -18.36
CA ILE A 30 4.94 -8.46 -18.02
C ILE A 30 4.90 -8.67 -16.49
N GLY A 31 5.39 -7.73 -15.71
CA GLY A 31 5.51 -7.87 -14.25
C GLY A 31 4.23 -7.58 -13.48
N PHE A 32 3.32 -6.80 -14.05
CA PHE A 32 2.10 -6.37 -13.36
C PHE A 32 0.83 -6.75 -14.13
N ILE A 33 0.66 -6.30 -15.37
CA ILE A 33 -0.60 -6.49 -16.11
C ILE A 33 -0.90 -7.97 -16.35
N VAL A 34 0.08 -8.73 -16.83
CA VAL A 34 -0.11 -10.16 -17.13
C VAL A 34 -0.48 -10.96 -15.88
N PRO A 35 0.27 -10.88 -14.74
CA PRO A 35 -0.12 -11.57 -13.52
C PRO A 35 -1.46 -11.10 -12.95
N PHE A 36 -1.78 -9.82 -13.07
CA PHE A 36 -3.05 -9.26 -12.61
C PHE A 36 -4.23 -9.83 -13.39
N VAL A 37 -4.18 -9.81 -14.72
CA VAL A 37 -5.24 -10.39 -15.59
C VAL A 37 -5.36 -11.89 -15.36
N TYR A 38 -4.22 -12.58 -15.23
CA TYR A 38 -4.22 -14.01 -14.92
C TYR A 38 -4.83 -14.31 -13.54
N GLY A 39 -4.55 -13.47 -12.53
CA GLY A 39 -5.18 -13.57 -11.22
C GLY A 39 -6.69 -13.38 -11.26
N ILE A 40 -7.19 -12.42 -12.07
CA ILE A 40 -8.64 -12.25 -12.31
C ILE A 40 -9.22 -13.52 -12.94
N PHE A 41 -8.57 -14.08 -13.95
CA PHE A 41 -9.01 -15.34 -14.57
C PHE A 41 -9.07 -16.49 -13.52
N LEU A 42 -8.01 -16.66 -12.74
CA LEU A 42 -7.95 -17.68 -11.68
C LEU A 42 -9.01 -17.49 -10.60
N SER A 43 -9.47 -16.26 -10.34
CA SER A 43 -10.53 -16.00 -9.35
C SER A 43 -11.86 -16.70 -9.71
N PHE A 44 -12.09 -16.98 -10.98
CA PHE A 44 -13.24 -17.76 -11.48
C PHE A 44 -12.98 -19.26 -11.55
N CYS A 45 -11.78 -19.71 -11.16
CA CYS A 45 -11.38 -21.10 -11.22
C CYS A 45 -11.19 -21.68 -9.81
N LYS A 46 -11.40 -22.99 -9.69
CA LYS A 46 -10.91 -23.78 -8.56
C LYS A 46 -9.60 -24.42 -8.99
N PHE A 47 -8.52 -24.17 -8.25
CA PHE A 47 -7.20 -24.68 -8.59
C PHE A 47 -6.46 -25.18 -7.33
N SER A 48 -5.60 -26.18 -7.52
CA SER A 48 -4.64 -26.67 -6.53
C SER A 48 -3.24 -26.14 -6.84
N THR A 49 -2.91 -26.09 -8.14
CA THR A 49 -1.69 -25.52 -8.70
C THR A 49 -2.06 -24.63 -9.89
N VAL A 50 -1.13 -23.78 -10.31
CA VAL A 50 -1.36 -22.82 -11.40
C VAL A 50 -1.72 -23.52 -12.73
N THR A 51 -1.32 -24.78 -12.88
CA THR A 51 -1.56 -25.59 -14.08
C THR A 51 -2.79 -26.49 -14.00
N ASP A 52 -3.27 -26.80 -12.76
CA ASP A 52 -4.46 -27.65 -12.54
C ASP A 52 -5.61 -26.79 -12.06
N TRP A 53 -6.40 -26.28 -12.99
CA TRP A 53 -7.53 -25.43 -12.71
C TRP A 53 -8.81 -25.93 -13.40
N LYS A 54 -9.94 -25.68 -12.74
CA LYS A 54 -11.30 -25.97 -13.28
C LYS A 54 -12.13 -24.71 -13.17
N TRP A 55 -12.79 -24.35 -14.24
CA TRP A 55 -13.69 -23.20 -14.27
C TRP A 55 -14.91 -23.47 -13.37
N VAL A 56 -15.15 -22.58 -12.40
CA VAL A 56 -16.29 -22.68 -11.45
C VAL A 56 -17.17 -21.44 -11.46
N GLY A 57 -16.88 -20.47 -12.32
CA GLY A 57 -17.62 -19.21 -12.42
C GLY A 57 -17.60 -18.43 -11.11
N PHE A 58 -18.72 -17.88 -10.70
CA PHE A 58 -18.85 -17.06 -9.49
C PHE A 58 -18.88 -17.83 -8.17
N LYS A 59 -18.70 -19.14 -8.18
CA LYS A 59 -18.80 -19.99 -7.00
C LYS A 59 -17.81 -19.60 -5.89
N ASN A 60 -16.63 -19.13 -6.25
CA ASN A 60 -15.65 -18.63 -5.28
C ASN A 60 -16.17 -17.39 -4.56
N TYR A 61 -16.81 -16.48 -5.29
CA TYR A 61 -17.37 -15.24 -4.74
C TYR A 61 -18.57 -15.51 -3.82
N THR A 62 -19.46 -16.43 -4.23
CA THR A 62 -20.59 -16.81 -3.36
C THR A 62 -20.12 -17.46 -2.06
N ARG A 63 -19.02 -18.22 -2.10
CA ARG A 63 -18.42 -18.83 -0.91
C ARG A 63 -17.83 -17.82 0.08
N ILE A 64 -17.43 -16.65 -0.37
CA ILE A 64 -16.93 -15.58 0.51
C ILE A 64 -18.06 -15.05 1.40
N PHE A 65 -19.26 -14.94 0.85
CA PHE A 65 -20.43 -14.41 1.58
C PHE A 65 -21.24 -15.47 2.31
N VAL A 66 -21.22 -16.72 1.83
CA VAL A 66 -22.04 -17.80 2.38
C VAL A 66 -21.17 -19.04 2.60
N VAL A 67 -20.93 -19.38 3.86
CA VAL A 67 -20.25 -20.59 4.28
C VAL A 67 -21.26 -21.52 4.96
N ASN A 68 -21.39 -22.76 4.46
CA ASN A 68 -22.31 -23.77 5.00
C ASN A 68 -23.77 -23.30 5.11
N GLY A 69 -24.24 -22.45 4.20
CA GLY A 69 -25.62 -21.94 4.18
C GLY A 69 -25.88 -20.75 5.12
N SER A 70 -24.85 -20.26 5.83
CA SER A 70 -24.93 -19.07 6.68
C SER A 70 -24.05 -17.95 6.11
N VAL A 71 -24.44 -16.70 6.35
CA VAL A 71 -23.64 -15.53 5.95
C VAL A 71 -22.33 -15.53 6.76
N ASP A 72 -21.20 -15.41 6.06
CA ASP A 72 -19.89 -15.28 6.72
C ASP A 72 -19.73 -13.86 7.28
N THR A 73 -19.96 -13.74 8.57
CA THR A 73 -19.80 -12.48 9.30
C THR A 73 -18.34 -12.05 9.38
N THR A 74 -17.39 -12.98 9.31
CA THR A 74 -15.94 -12.70 9.41
C THR A 74 -15.48 -11.87 8.22
N PHE A 75 -15.93 -12.22 7.01
CA PHE A 75 -15.59 -11.46 5.80
C PHE A 75 -16.19 -10.05 5.82
N ILE A 76 -17.46 -9.93 6.21
CA ILE A 76 -18.14 -8.63 6.33
C ILE A 76 -17.43 -7.75 7.36
N HIS A 77 -17.07 -8.34 8.52
CA HIS A 77 -16.31 -7.64 9.55
C HIS A 77 -14.96 -7.16 9.03
N SER A 78 -14.24 -7.99 8.27
CA SER A 78 -12.96 -7.64 7.68
C SER A 78 -13.05 -6.49 6.66
N ILE A 79 -14.12 -6.45 5.85
CA ILE A 79 -14.39 -5.33 4.94
C ILE A 79 -14.58 -4.03 5.73
N TRP A 80 -15.42 -4.07 6.76
CA TRP A 80 -15.72 -2.90 7.59
C TRP A 80 -14.47 -2.40 8.31
N TYR A 81 -13.70 -3.33 8.90
CA TYR A 81 -12.43 -3.02 9.56
C TYR A 81 -11.44 -2.36 8.59
N THR A 82 -11.30 -2.91 7.38
CA THR A 82 -10.42 -2.36 6.34
C THR A 82 -10.89 -0.99 5.87
N ALA A 83 -12.19 -0.80 5.69
CA ALA A 83 -12.76 0.50 5.31
C ALA A 83 -12.50 1.56 6.39
N LEU A 84 -12.75 1.24 7.65
CA LEU A 84 -12.48 2.12 8.77
C LEU A 84 -10.98 2.47 8.86
N PHE A 85 -10.11 1.44 8.77
CA PHE A 85 -8.66 1.63 8.76
C PHE A 85 -8.21 2.56 7.64
N THR A 86 -8.72 2.36 6.43
CA THR A 86 -8.38 3.18 5.26
C THR A 86 -8.81 4.64 5.47
N VAL A 87 -10.04 4.87 5.88
CA VAL A 87 -10.55 6.24 6.10
C VAL A 87 -9.73 6.95 7.18
N VAL A 88 -9.53 6.31 8.32
CA VAL A 88 -8.81 6.93 9.44
C VAL A 88 -7.34 7.19 9.09
N SER A 89 -6.63 6.21 8.50
CA SER A 89 -5.22 6.38 8.12
C SER A 89 -5.04 7.45 7.04
N VAL A 90 -5.88 7.47 6.00
CA VAL A 90 -5.82 8.50 4.96
C VAL A 90 -6.04 9.90 5.54
N LEU A 91 -7.02 10.08 6.42
CA LEU A 91 -7.27 11.37 7.05
C LEU A 91 -6.08 11.83 7.90
N ILE A 92 -5.57 10.95 8.78
CA ILE A 92 -4.45 11.28 9.66
C ILE A 92 -3.20 11.61 8.83
N ILE A 93 -2.83 10.75 7.86
CA ILE A 93 -1.66 10.95 7.02
C ILE A 93 -1.75 12.29 6.29
N ASN A 94 -2.86 12.60 5.63
CA ASN A 94 -2.99 13.85 4.89
C ASN A 94 -2.92 15.08 5.80
N ILE A 95 -3.60 15.07 6.94
CA ILE A 95 -3.60 16.19 7.88
C ILE A 95 -2.18 16.42 8.43
N VAL A 96 -1.52 15.37 8.92
CA VAL A 96 -0.21 15.49 9.55
C VAL A 96 0.88 15.82 8.52
N SER A 97 0.88 15.14 7.35
CA SER A 97 1.83 15.47 6.27
C SER A 97 1.69 16.90 5.78
N PHE A 98 0.45 17.39 5.63
CA PHE A 98 0.21 18.78 5.24
C PHE A 98 0.69 19.77 6.30
N ALA A 99 0.42 19.49 7.58
CA ALA A 99 0.89 20.34 8.69
C ALA A 99 2.43 20.39 8.75
N ILE A 100 3.10 19.24 8.58
CA ILE A 100 4.56 19.17 8.56
C ILE A 100 5.11 19.88 7.31
N ALA A 101 4.52 19.67 6.14
CA ALA A 101 4.95 20.36 4.92
C ALA A 101 4.83 21.89 5.07
N MET A 102 3.73 22.38 5.62
CA MET A 102 3.58 23.81 5.91
C MET A 102 4.60 24.33 6.93
N ALA A 103 4.90 23.55 7.98
CA ALA A 103 5.90 23.93 8.96
C ALA A 103 7.30 24.04 8.31
N LEU A 104 7.66 23.05 7.48
CA LEU A 104 8.98 23.01 6.81
C LEU A 104 9.15 24.11 5.75
N THR A 105 8.07 24.61 5.12
CA THR A 105 8.14 25.71 4.16
C THR A 105 8.41 27.07 4.81
N LYS A 106 8.16 27.22 6.12
CA LYS A 106 8.43 28.46 6.86
C LYS A 106 9.93 28.71 7.16
N GLY A 107 10.84 27.92 6.63
CA GLY A 107 12.27 28.14 6.77
C GLY A 107 12.82 27.90 8.17
N ILE A 108 12.30 26.93 8.88
CA ILE A 108 12.76 26.56 10.23
C ILE A 108 14.24 26.15 10.18
N ARG A 109 15.03 26.58 11.18
CA ARG A 109 16.42 26.13 11.31
C ARG A 109 16.47 24.60 11.41
N GLY A 110 17.26 23.94 10.54
CA GLY A 110 17.35 22.48 10.51
C GLY A 110 16.37 21.78 9.59
N THR A 111 15.66 22.47 8.69
CA THR A 111 14.70 21.90 7.72
C THR A 111 15.29 20.71 6.97
N ASN A 112 16.55 20.74 6.57
CA ASN A 112 17.19 19.63 5.84
C ASN A 112 17.35 18.38 6.74
N LEU A 113 17.65 18.55 8.01
CA LEU A 113 17.71 17.45 8.97
C LEU A 113 16.34 16.80 9.16
N PHE A 114 15.29 17.60 9.33
CA PHE A 114 13.92 17.10 9.44
C PHE A 114 13.50 16.32 8.19
N ARG A 115 13.78 16.83 7.00
CA ARG A 115 13.51 16.10 5.74
C ARG A 115 14.22 14.75 5.69
N THR A 116 15.48 14.68 6.11
CA THR A 116 16.23 13.41 6.14
C THR A 116 15.63 12.43 7.13
N VAL A 117 15.24 12.88 8.32
CA VAL A 117 14.63 12.03 9.36
C VAL A 117 13.28 11.49 8.92
N PHE A 118 12.43 12.31 8.29
CA PHE A 118 11.13 11.86 7.77
C PHE A 118 11.26 10.93 6.55
N PHE A 119 12.37 11.02 5.82
CA PHE A 119 12.63 10.12 4.69
C PHE A 119 13.17 8.75 5.12
N LEU A 120 13.75 8.67 6.32
CA LEU A 120 14.40 7.46 6.84
C LEU A 120 13.48 6.24 6.90
N PRO A 121 12.21 6.35 7.38
CA PRO A 121 11.29 5.21 7.45
C PRO A 121 11.06 4.53 6.09
N ASN A 122 11.01 5.30 5.01
CA ASN A 122 10.81 4.77 3.66
C ASN A 122 11.99 3.96 3.11
N LEU A 123 13.19 4.12 3.70
CA LEU A 123 14.40 3.38 3.31
C LEU A 123 14.50 2.01 3.98
N ILE A 124 13.72 1.79 5.05
CA ILE A 124 13.75 0.53 5.79
C ILE A 124 12.80 -0.46 5.12
N GLY A 125 13.30 -1.64 4.79
CA GLY A 125 12.46 -2.70 4.18
C GLY A 125 11.30 -3.09 5.11
N GLY A 126 10.09 -3.23 4.53
CA GLY A 126 8.85 -3.46 5.29
C GLY A 126 8.90 -4.67 6.23
N ILE A 127 9.61 -5.74 5.86
CA ILE A 127 9.77 -6.94 6.70
C ILE A 127 10.53 -6.59 7.98
N VAL A 128 11.68 -5.92 7.86
CA VAL A 128 12.50 -5.51 9.01
C VAL A 128 11.71 -4.54 9.90
N LEU A 129 11.04 -3.58 9.27
CA LEU A 129 10.22 -2.59 9.95
C LEU A 129 9.10 -3.25 10.77
N SER A 130 8.39 -4.21 10.20
CA SER A 130 7.30 -4.91 10.89
C SER A 130 7.78 -5.69 12.13
N TYR A 131 8.94 -6.34 12.04
CA TYR A 131 9.54 -7.03 13.20
C TYR A 131 9.96 -6.05 14.30
N VAL A 132 10.60 -4.96 13.94
CA VAL A 132 11.03 -3.93 14.91
C VAL A 132 9.83 -3.36 15.65
N TRP A 133 8.77 -2.97 14.94
CA TRP A 133 7.56 -2.45 15.54
C TRP A 133 6.81 -3.48 16.38
N LEU A 134 6.75 -4.73 15.94
CA LEU A 134 6.15 -5.82 16.71
C LEU A 134 6.87 -5.99 18.07
N MET A 135 8.19 -5.97 18.07
CA MET A 135 8.99 -6.08 19.30
C MET A 135 8.76 -4.87 20.22
N ILE A 136 8.76 -3.66 19.67
CA ILE A 136 8.52 -2.41 20.45
C ILE A 136 7.14 -2.46 21.10
N PHE A 137 6.08 -2.73 20.33
CA PHE A 137 4.72 -2.78 20.86
C PHE A 137 4.54 -3.87 21.92
N ASN A 138 5.07 -5.05 21.67
CA ASN A 138 4.97 -6.14 22.63
C ASN A 138 5.75 -5.84 23.92
N SER A 139 6.93 -5.22 23.82
CA SER A 139 7.70 -4.81 25.03
C SER A 139 6.95 -3.77 25.87
N ILE A 140 6.28 -2.83 25.23
CA ILE A 140 5.47 -1.82 25.94
C ILE A 140 4.23 -2.47 26.57
N LEU A 141 3.53 -3.30 25.82
CA LEU A 141 2.27 -3.92 26.23
C LEU A 141 2.45 -5.06 27.24
N GLN A 142 3.63 -5.68 27.28
CA GLN A 142 3.95 -6.75 28.24
C GLN A 142 3.82 -6.28 29.69
N ASN A 143 4.10 -5.02 29.99
CA ASN A 143 3.89 -4.43 31.31
C ASN A 143 2.42 -4.46 31.74
N TYR A 144 1.50 -4.58 30.81
CA TYR A 144 0.04 -4.69 31.03
C TYR A 144 -0.47 -6.11 30.80
N SER A 145 0.42 -7.13 30.69
CA SER A 145 0.08 -8.53 30.36
C SER A 145 -0.69 -8.66 29.04
N LYS A 146 -0.42 -7.79 28.06
CA LYS A 146 -1.06 -7.74 26.74
C LYS A 146 -0.02 -7.81 25.64
N THR A 147 -0.48 -8.19 24.45
CA THR A 147 0.28 -8.08 23.19
C THR A 147 -0.48 -7.21 22.21
N ILE A 148 0.18 -6.75 21.15
CA ILE A 148 -0.49 -5.93 20.12
C ILE A 148 -1.69 -6.67 19.50
N VAL A 149 -1.65 -8.00 19.45
CA VAL A 149 -2.69 -8.85 18.84
C VAL A 149 -3.78 -9.25 19.83
N SER A 150 -3.64 -8.91 21.13
CA SER A 150 -4.61 -9.32 22.16
C SER A 150 -5.98 -8.65 22.03
N SER A 151 -6.07 -7.54 21.29
CA SER A 151 -7.31 -6.81 21.04
C SER A 151 -7.29 -6.20 19.64
N GLU A 152 -8.43 -6.25 18.95
CA GLU A 152 -8.59 -5.63 17.63
C GLU A 152 -8.27 -4.12 17.64
N TRP A 153 -8.65 -3.42 18.71
CA TRP A 153 -8.38 -1.99 18.85
C TRP A 153 -6.91 -1.67 19.08
N SER A 154 -6.17 -2.50 19.83
CA SER A 154 -4.73 -2.31 20.01
C SER A 154 -3.99 -2.56 18.69
N ALA A 155 -4.39 -3.60 17.93
CA ALA A 155 -3.87 -3.87 16.60
C ALA A 155 -4.17 -2.73 15.62
N PHE A 156 -5.41 -2.22 15.64
CA PHE A 156 -5.84 -1.12 14.78
C PHE A 156 -4.98 0.15 14.98
N TRP A 157 -4.87 0.62 16.21
CA TRP A 157 -4.10 1.83 16.50
C TRP A 157 -2.59 1.63 16.32
N GLY A 158 -2.10 0.43 16.62
CA GLY A 158 -0.71 0.07 16.35
C GLY A 158 -0.37 0.12 14.87
N LEU A 159 -1.22 -0.45 14.01
CA LEU A 159 -1.06 -0.39 12.56
C LEU A 159 -1.15 1.05 12.04
N ILE A 160 -2.10 1.84 12.53
CA ILE A 160 -2.21 3.27 12.16
C ILE A 160 -0.92 4.01 12.53
N ALA A 161 -0.38 3.80 13.73
CA ALA A 161 0.85 4.46 14.16
C ALA A 161 2.03 4.12 13.24
N VAL A 162 2.21 2.84 12.88
CA VAL A 162 3.27 2.39 11.97
C VAL A 162 3.10 2.95 10.57
N VAL A 163 1.90 2.85 10.00
CA VAL A 163 1.60 3.32 8.65
C VAL A 163 1.75 4.84 8.57
N CYS A 164 1.23 5.58 9.55
CA CYS A 164 1.39 7.03 9.60
C CYS A 164 2.87 7.42 9.70
N TRP A 165 3.63 6.78 10.59
CA TRP A 165 5.06 7.07 10.72
C TRP A 165 5.85 6.80 9.43
N GLN A 166 5.45 5.78 8.67
CA GLN A 166 6.12 5.41 7.42
C GLN A 166 5.71 6.32 6.24
N GLN A 167 4.47 6.80 6.22
CA GLN A 167 3.90 7.52 5.07
C GLN A 167 3.93 9.05 5.21
N ILE A 168 4.21 9.57 6.39
CA ILE A 168 4.37 11.01 6.66
C ILE A 168 5.82 11.44 6.37
#